data_2a7dc68e58a976dbdefc80a658a19e1c
#
_entry.id   2a7dc68e58a976dbdefc80a658a19e1c
#
_cell.length_a   1.000
_cell.length_b   1.000
_cell.length_c   1.000
_cell.angle_alpha   90.00
_cell.angle_beta   90.00
_cell.angle_gamma   90.00
#
_symmetry.space_group_name_H-M   'P 1'
#
loop_
_entity.id
_entity.type
_entity.pdbx_description
1 polymer ?
#
loop_
_entity_poly.entity_id
_entity_poly.type
_entity_poly.pdbx_seq_one_letter_code
_entity_poly.pdbx_strand_id
1 'polypeptide(L)'
;MKLLFIHQGFPGQFIHILRALHAQGCHQLVGLGIEPADQDLPASVQYFRYGLSRGNEPGLHPWVQDTETKVIRAEACAQAANQLKKQGFTPDLIYGHPGWGEMLFLSDVWPKVPVLTYQEYFYNPRGFDYDFDPELRSELDWGDCARIRMKTPNQLLTLEASNWCVTPTQFQRSTFPERWRGRISVIHDGIDTEKASPAKHPQAVTLADGTVLKPGEKIVTFVNRTLEPYRGCHTMIRAIPHLQQLEPDAKLLIVGKTTGVSYGSVCPEGEWKDVFLAEIEGQYDPSRVHFTGQIPHDQFIPILQLSRAHVYLTYPFVLSWSLLEAMSCGCAVVGSATAPVQEVIHDHQNGLLVDFFSPQAVAEAITQLLRDRKLAKKLGTAARSTVLQHYRLANCVQRQLALMDLVASGSIGA
;
A
#
# COMPACT_ATOMS: atom_id res chain seq x y z
N MET A 1 9.24 28.08 -0.26
CA MET A 1 7.96 27.89 -0.99
C MET A 1 6.79 27.74 -0.03
N LYS A 2 5.61 28.11 -0.46
CA LYS A 2 4.33 27.79 0.18
C LYS A 2 3.78 26.51 -0.47
N LEU A 3 3.64 25.44 0.27
CA LEU A 3 3.25 24.15 -0.26
C LEU A 3 1.91 23.71 0.34
N LEU A 4 0.99 23.29 -0.50
CA LEU A 4 -0.30 22.75 -0.11
C LEU A 4 -0.35 21.26 -0.40
N PHE A 5 -0.54 20.44 0.66
CA PHE A 5 -0.69 19.01 0.56
C PHE A 5 -2.13 18.59 0.78
N ILE A 6 -2.63 17.67 -0.03
CA ILE A 6 -4.01 17.18 0.01
C ILE A 6 -4.05 15.67 0.16
N HIS A 7 -4.68 15.19 1.23
CA HIS A 7 -4.88 13.75 1.44
C HIS A 7 -6.08 13.51 2.36
N GLN A 8 -6.95 12.55 2.05
CA GLN A 8 -8.14 12.22 2.86
C GLN A 8 -7.75 11.93 4.33
N GLY A 9 -6.89 10.94 4.56
CA GLY A 9 -6.31 10.62 5.86
C GLY A 9 -4.92 11.22 5.98
N PHE A 10 -4.87 12.55 6.18
CA PHE A 10 -3.61 13.31 6.20
C PHE A 10 -2.71 12.90 7.38
N PRO A 11 -1.38 12.73 7.19
CA PRO A 11 -0.59 13.04 5.99
C PRO A 11 -0.48 11.90 4.96
N GLY A 12 -0.94 10.69 5.26
CA GLY A 12 -0.81 9.55 4.35
C GLY A 12 0.63 9.35 3.87
N GLN A 13 0.80 9.14 2.57
CA GLN A 13 2.11 8.94 1.94
C GLN A 13 3.05 10.15 2.04
N PHE A 14 2.54 11.34 2.35
CA PHE A 14 3.34 12.57 2.40
C PHE A 14 4.14 12.75 3.69
N ILE A 15 3.99 11.91 4.71
CA ILE A 15 4.63 12.06 6.02
C ILE A 15 6.16 12.24 5.93
N HIS A 16 6.82 11.48 5.08
CA HIS A 16 8.28 11.53 4.94
C HIS A 16 8.75 12.80 4.22
N ILE A 17 8.00 13.24 3.22
CA ILE A 17 8.25 14.50 2.52
C ILE A 17 8.06 15.68 3.47
N LEU A 18 6.96 15.69 4.24
CA LEU A 18 6.67 16.73 5.21
C LEU A 18 7.75 16.83 6.30
N ARG A 19 8.26 15.69 6.79
CA ARG A 19 9.38 15.65 7.74
C ARG A 19 10.67 16.24 7.13
N ALA A 20 10.97 15.92 5.88
CA ALA A 20 12.13 16.45 5.19
C ALA A 20 12.03 17.96 4.95
N LEU A 21 10.86 18.45 4.51
CA LEU A 21 10.59 19.87 4.31
C LEU A 21 10.60 20.66 5.65
N HIS A 22 10.07 20.06 6.71
CA HIS A 22 10.16 20.62 8.07
C HIS A 22 11.61 20.82 8.50
N ALA A 23 12.46 19.80 8.27
CA ALA A 23 13.88 19.87 8.62
C ALA A 23 14.65 20.95 7.83
N GLN A 24 14.20 21.29 6.62
CA GLN A 24 14.78 22.40 5.84
C GLN A 24 14.45 23.78 6.42
N GLY A 25 13.32 23.93 7.15
CA GLY A 25 12.96 25.12 7.90
C GLY A 25 12.60 26.38 7.08
N CYS A 26 12.56 26.29 5.74
CA CYS A 26 12.36 27.44 4.84
C CYS A 26 11.03 27.42 4.08
N HIS A 27 10.13 26.49 4.40
CA HIS A 27 8.85 26.31 3.71
C HIS A 27 7.66 26.62 4.63
N GLN A 28 6.60 27.18 4.06
CA GLN A 28 5.29 27.21 4.67
C GLN A 28 4.53 25.97 4.23
N LEU A 29 4.20 25.09 5.16
CA LEU A 29 3.56 23.80 4.91
C LEU A 29 2.11 23.85 5.36
N VAL A 30 1.20 23.62 4.43
CA VAL A 30 -0.25 23.56 4.70
C VAL A 30 -0.81 22.23 4.25
N GLY A 31 -1.63 21.61 5.07
CA GLY A 31 -2.33 20.36 4.78
C GLY A 31 -3.84 20.52 4.81
N LEU A 32 -4.55 19.88 3.88
CA LEU A 32 -6.00 19.72 3.89
C LEU A 32 -6.37 18.24 3.90
N GLY A 33 -7.32 17.86 4.74
CA GLY A 33 -7.87 16.51 4.81
C GLY A 33 -9.20 16.45 5.56
N ILE A 34 -9.84 15.28 5.55
CA ILE A 34 -11.14 15.08 6.22
C ILE A 34 -10.99 14.38 7.58
N GLU A 35 -9.99 13.52 7.72
CA GLU A 35 -9.72 12.80 8.96
C GLU A 35 -8.96 13.68 9.98
N PRO A 36 -8.97 13.34 11.27
CA PRO A 36 -8.10 13.99 12.25
C PRO A 36 -6.63 13.93 11.83
N ALA A 37 -5.85 14.95 12.24
CA ALA A 37 -4.41 14.95 11.99
C ALA A 37 -3.74 13.78 12.70
N ASP A 38 -2.73 13.19 12.04
CA ASP A 38 -1.85 12.21 12.65
C ASP A 38 -1.05 12.84 13.79
N GLN A 39 -0.83 12.10 14.87
CA GLN A 39 -0.05 12.55 16.02
C GLN A 39 1.42 12.80 15.69
N ASP A 40 1.93 12.13 14.66
CA ASP A 40 3.32 12.24 14.19
C ASP A 40 3.57 13.37 13.20
N LEU A 41 2.58 14.25 12.99
CA LEU A 41 2.69 15.37 12.04
C LEU A 41 3.74 16.38 12.53
N PRO A 42 4.69 16.84 11.67
CA PRO A 42 5.66 17.86 12.03
C PRO A 42 4.99 19.17 12.48
N ALA A 43 5.49 19.79 13.55
CA ALA A 43 4.89 20.98 14.18
C ALA A 43 4.80 22.22 13.25
N SER A 44 5.59 22.27 12.17
CA SER A 44 5.52 23.37 11.18
C SER A 44 4.37 23.21 10.17
N VAL A 45 3.68 22.07 10.15
CA VAL A 45 2.57 21.83 9.22
C VAL A 45 1.28 22.40 9.79
N GLN A 46 0.71 23.38 9.12
CA GLN A 46 -0.61 23.90 9.43
C GLN A 46 -1.66 23.01 8.78
N TYR A 47 -2.33 22.18 9.57
CA TYR A 47 -3.36 21.28 9.07
C TYR A 47 -4.76 21.86 9.27
N PHE A 48 -5.55 21.86 8.20
CA PHE A 48 -6.93 22.27 8.19
C PHE A 48 -7.83 21.09 7.84
N ARG A 49 -8.75 20.79 8.72
CA ARG A 49 -9.76 19.75 8.51
C ARG A 49 -11.01 20.37 7.89
N TYR A 50 -11.50 19.76 6.81
CA TYR A 50 -12.81 20.09 6.27
C TYR A 50 -13.83 19.00 6.61
N GLY A 51 -15.13 19.33 6.57
CA GLY A 51 -16.24 18.40 6.76
C GLY A 51 -17.12 18.33 5.52
N LEU A 52 -17.88 17.24 5.40
CA LEU A 52 -18.87 17.08 4.33
C LEU A 52 -20.20 17.69 4.78
N SER A 53 -20.89 18.38 3.88
CA SER A 53 -22.20 18.98 4.13
C SER A 53 -23.36 18.00 3.95
N ARG A 54 -23.15 16.95 3.13
CA ARG A 54 -24.16 15.93 2.80
C ARG A 54 -23.51 14.60 2.41
N GLY A 55 -24.30 13.55 2.35
CA GLY A 55 -23.98 12.28 1.68
C GLY A 55 -24.50 12.25 0.23
N ASN A 56 -24.45 11.07 -0.38
CA ASN A 56 -25.00 10.84 -1.72
C ASN A 56 -26.51 11.02 -1.73
N GLU A 57 -27.04 11.49 -2.86
CA GLU A 57 -28.49 11.58 -3.08
C GLU A 57 -29.11 10.17 -3.15
N PRO A 58 -30.32 9.98 -2.56
CA PRO A 58 -31.07 8.75 -2.73
C PRO A 58 -31.47 8.51 -4.20
N GLY A 59 -31.43 7.24 -4.63
CA GLY A 59 -31.92 6.86 -5.95
C GLY A 59 -30.96 7.10 -7.13
N LEU A 60 -29.72 7.45 -6.86
CA LEU A 60 -28.70 7.54 -7.91
C LEU A 60 -28.47 6.19 -8.59
N HIS A 61 -28.14 6.26 -9.88
CA HIS A 61 -27.67 5.09 -10.60
C HIS A 61 -26.45 4.49 -9.90
N PRO A 62 -26.39 3.16 -9.62
CA PRO A 62 -25.30 2.54 -8.83
C PRO A 62 -23.90 2.84 -9.36
N TRP A 63 -23.75 3.01 -10.66
CA TRP A 63 -22.44 3.32 -11.28
C TRP A 63 -21.97 4.77 -11.04
N VAL A 64 -22.85 5.66 -10.59
CA VAL A 64 -22.54 7.08 -10.36
C VAL A 64 -22.29 7.38 -8.88
N GLN A 65 -22.72 6.52 -7.97
CA GLN A 65 -22.60 6.73 -6.52
C GLN A 65 -21.17 7.07 -6.06
N ASP A 66 -20.17 6.30 -6.55
CA ASP A 66 -18.76 6.58 -6.23
C ASP A 66 -18.30 7.93 -6.81
N THR A 67 -18.75 8.27 -8.00
CA THR A 67 -18.46 9.57 -8.64
C THR A 67 -19.06 10.72 -7.84
N GLU A 68 -20.33 10.61 -7.40
CA GLU A 68 -20.95 11.65 -6.57
C GLU A 68 -20.25 11.82 -5.23
N THR A 69 -19.91 10.73 -4.55
CA THR A 69 -19.11 10.77 -3.30
C THR A 69 -17.82 11.58 -3.49
N LYS A 70 -17.14 11.38 -4.62
CA LYS A 70 -15.90 12.10 -4.95
C LYS A 70 -16.14 13.58 -5.26
N VAL A 71 -17.22 13.91 -5.93
CA VAL A 71 -17.61 15.30 -6.20
C VAL A 71 -17.97 16.04 -4.90
N ILE A 72 -18.72 15.43 -3.99
CA ILE A 72 -19.03 16.01 -2.67
C ILE A 72 -17.75 16.32 -1.87
N ARG A 73 -16.78 15.41 -1.88
CA ARG A 73 -15.47 15.63 -1.22
C ARG A 73 -14.66 16.73 -1.91
N ALA A 74 -14.64 16.73 -3.22
CA ALA A 74 -13.97 17.74 -4.02
C ALA A 74 -14.53 19.15 -3.74
N GLU A 75 -15.86 19.28 -3.70
CA GLU A 75 -16.52 20.55 -3.36
C GLU A 75 -16.13 21.02 -1.96
N ALA A 76 -16.21 20.16 -0.96
CA ALA A 76 -15.86 20.50 0.41
C ALA A 76 -14.38 20.91 0.55
N CYS A 77 -13.47 20.19 -0.11
CA CYS A 77 -12.06 20.52 -0.15
C CYS A 77 -11.81 21.87 -0.87
N ALA A 78 -12.46 22.11 -2.01
CA ALA A 78 -12.34 23.37 -2.76
C ALA A 78 -12.91 24.55 -1.96
N GLN A 79 -13.99 24.38 -1.21
CA GLN A 79 -14.52 25.41 -0.31
C GLN A 79 -13.51 25.77 0.79
N ALA A 80 -12.88 24.77 1.44
CA ALA A 80 -11.82 25.00 2.42
C ALA A 80 -10.59 25.71 1.78
N ALA A 81 -10.19 25.26 0.60
CA ALA A 81 -9.12 25.87 -0.17
C ALA A 81 -9.43 27.35 -0.52
N ASN A 82 -10.66 27.65 -0.93
CA ASN A 82 -11.10 29.01 -1.23
C ASN A 82 -11.14 29.91 0.03
N GLN A 83 -11.40 29.37 1.21
CA GLN A 83 -11.28 30.10 2.48
C GLN A 83 -9.81 30.46 2.76
N LEU A 84 -8.87 29.53 2.58
CA LEU A 84 -7.44 29.81 2.68
C LEU A 84 -6.99 30.91 1.71
N LYS A 85 -7.48 30.86 0.46
CA LYS A 85 -7.22 31.91 -0.54
C LYS A 85 -7.73 33.28 -0.08
N LYS A 86 -8.95 33.37 0.47
CA LYS A 86 -9.51 34.61 1.01
C LYS A 86 -8.72 35.14 2.20
N GLN A 87 -8.05 34.28 2.97
CA GLN A 87 -7.15 34.64 4.07
C GLN A 87 -5.75 35.05 3.59
N GLY A 88 -5.51 35.12 2.27
CA GLY A 88 -4.25 35.56 1.65
C GLY A 88 -3.24 34.44 1.41
N PHE A 89 -3.61 33.16 1.58
CA PHE A 89 -2.76 32.04 1.23
C PHE A 89 -2.88 31.70 -0.26
N THR A 90 -1.76 31.70 -0.95
CA THR A 90 -1.62 31.18 -2.31
C THR A 90 -0.41 30.27 -2.34
N PRO A 91 -0.57 28.97 -2.63
CA PRO A 91 0.55 28.04 -2.71
C PRO A 91 1.40 28.27 -3.96
N ASP A 92 2.68 27.92 -3.87
CA ASP A 92 3.60 27.84 -5.02
C ASP A 92 3.46 26.47 -5.73
N LEU A 93 2.98 25.44 -5.01
CA LEU A 93 2.70 24.10 -5.52
C LEU A 93 1.57 23.48 -4.71
N ILE A 94 0.65 22.80 -5.41
CA ILE A 94 -0.34 21.88 -4.83
C ILE A 94 0.15 20.46 -5.08
N TYR A 95 0.27 19.65 -4.03
CA TYR A 95 0.61 18.24 -4.13
C TYR A 95 -0.41 17.38 -3.40
N GLY A 96 -1.12 16.51 -4.12
CA GLY A 96 -2.22 15.78 -3.51
C GLY A 96 -2.48 14.41 -4.12
N HIS A 97 -3.25 13.62 -3.36
CA HIS A 97 -3.72 12.30 -3.75
C HIS A 97 -5.13 12.39 -4.34
N PRO A 98 -5.36 11.99 -5.61
CA PRO A 98 -6.66 12.18 -6.28
C PRO A 98 -7.68 11.07 -5.99
N GLY A 99 -7.31 10.02 -5.27
CA GLY A 99 -8.09 8.79 -5.16
C GLY A 99 -9.52 8.97 -4.66
N TRP A 100 -9.74 9.94 -3.79
CA TRP A 100 -11.05 10.17 -3.14
C TRP A 100 -11.78 11.42 -3.64
N GLY A 101 -11.21 12.16 -4.60
CA GLY A 101 -11.87 13.27 -5.30
C GLY A 101 -11.35 14.66 -4.95
N GLU A 102 -10.66 14.85 -3.83
CA GLU A 102 -10.25 16.16 -3.29
C GLU A 102 -9.50 17.05 -4.28
N MET A 103 -8.80 16.43 -5.24
CA MET A 103 -7.99 17.16 -6.23
C MET A 103 -8.78 17.74 -7.41
N LEU A 104 -10.07 17.39 -7.56
CA LEU A 104 -10.86 17.71 -8.78
C LEU A 104 -10.97 19.20 -9.10
N PHE A 105 -11.15 20.06 -8.08
CA PHE A 105 -11.51 21.47 -8.28
C PHE A 105 -10.47 22.47 -7.74
N LEU A 106 -9.26 22.01 -7.37
CA LEU A 106 -8.24 22.90 -6.81
C LEU A 106 -7.63 23.84 -7.86
N SER A 107 -7.55 23.39 -9.11
CA SER A 107 -7.15 24.23 -10.23
C SER A 107 -8.15 25.36 -10.52
N ASP A 108 -9.43 25.18 -10.17
CA ASP A 108 -10.43 26.24 -10.28
C ASP A 108 -10.28 27.29 -9.17
N VAL A 109 -9.81 26.87 -7.98
CA VAL A 109 -9.48 27.79 -6.89
C VAL A 109 -8.23 28.59 -7.22
N TRP A 110 -7.17 27.95 -7.70
CA TRP A 110 -5.90 28.57 -8.05
C TRP A 110 -5.45 28.21 -9.49
N PRO A 111 -6.02 28.85 -10.52
CA PRO A 111 -5.80 28.44 -11.93
C PRO A 111 -4.35 28.57 -12.44
N LYS A 112 -3.49 29.29 -11.71
CA LYS A 112 -2.09 29.51 -12.12
C LYS A 112 -1.08 28.76 -11.25
N VAL A 113 -1.55 28.03 -10.26
CA VAL A 113 -0.69 27.28 -9.35
C VAL A 113 -0.45 25.89 -9.92
N PRO A 114 0.82 25.48 -10.07
CA PRO A 114 1.13 24.15 -10.56
C PRO A 114 0.59 23.04 -9.63
N VAL A 115 0.15 21.94 -10.24
CA VAL A 115 -0.44 20.80 -9.56
C VAL A 115 0.39 19.55 -9.85
N LEU A 116 0.91 18.93 -8.80
CA LEU A 116 1.51 17.61 -8.80
C LEU A 116 0.53 16.61 -8.15
N THR A 117 0.27 15.47 -8.80
CA THR A 117 -0.63 14.48 -8.21
C THR A 117 0.07 13.14 -7.98
N TYR A 118 -0.24 12.54 -6.81
CA TYR A 118 0.19 11.19 -6.47
C TYR A 118 -0.83 10.18 -7.01
N GLN A 119 -0.51 9.59 -8.15
CA GLN A 119 -1.37 8.65 -8.87
C GLN A 119 -1.08 7.22 -8.41
N GLU A 120 -1.83 6.74 -7.43
CA GLU A 120 -1.56 5.44 -6.83
C GLU A 120 -1.94 4.27 -7.74
N TYR A 121 -3.14 4.26 -8.32
CA TYR A 121 -3.64 3.14 -9.10
C TYR A 121 -4.77 3.58 -10.04
N PHE A 122 -4.79 3.06 -11.27
CA PHE A 122 -5.88 3.28 -12.21
C PHE A 122 -6.64 1.97 -12.45
N TYR A 123 -7.93 1.96 -12.12
CA TYR A 123 -8.75 0.75 -12.21
C TYR A 123 -9.04 0.36 -13.66
N ASN A 124 -8.78 -0.89 -13.97
CA ASN A 124 -9.07 -1.50 -15.27
C ASN A 124 -10.00 -2.71 -15.07
N PRO A 125 -10.95 -2.94 -15.98
CA PRO A 125 -11.84 -4.09 -15.83
C PRO A 125 -11.17 -5.43 -16.15
N ARG A 126 -10.07 -5.45 -16.93
CA ARG A 126 -9.39 -6.66 -17.37
C ARG A 126 -7.87 -6.53 -17.31
N GLY A 127 -7.22 -7.67 -17.04
CA GLY A 127 -5.77 -7.81 -17.08
C GLY A 127 -5.04 -7.28 -15.84
N PHE A 128 -5.77 -6.95 -14.76
CA PHE A 128 -5.24 -6.46 -13.51
C PHE A 128 -5.92 -7.14 -12.31
N ASP A 129 -6.25 -6.37 -11.28
CA ASP A 129 -6.79 -6.88 -10.02
C ASP A 129 -8.22 -7.43 -10.12
N TYR A 130 -9.05 -6.81 -10.97
CA TYR A 130 -10.50 -7.04 -10.93
C TYR A 130 -10.91 -8.41 -11.50
N ASP A 131 -10.23 -8.89 -12.54
CA ASP A 131 -10.48 -10.18 -13.21
C ASP A 131 -9.44 -11.24 -12.88
N PHE A 132 -8.62 -11.01 -11.87
CA PHE A 132 -7.47 -11.87 -11.56
C PHE A 132 -7.85 -13.21 -10.94
N ASP A 133 -8.82 -13.22 -10.02
CA ASP A 133 -9.15 -14.41 -9.25
C ASP A 133 -10.41 -15.10 -9.79
N PRO A 134 -10.28 -16.25 -10.47
CA PRO A 134 -11.40 -16.93 -11.08
C PRO A 134 -12.35 -17.58 -10.05
N GLU A 135 -11.90 -17.84 -8.82
CA GLU A 135 -12.73 -18.40 -7.76
C GLU A 135 -13.74 -17.37 -7.24
N LEU A 136 -13.32 -16.12 -7.14
CA LEU A 136 -14.13 -15.06 -6.53
C LEU A 136 -14.83 -14.17 -7.56
N ARG A 137 -14.54 -14.38 -8.83
CA ARG A 137 -15.12 -13.62 -9.94
C ARG A 137 -15.55 -14.56 -11.04
N SER A 138 -16.83 -14.53 -11.34
CA SER A 138 -17.36 -15.10 -12.58
C SER A 138 -16.82 -14.35 -13.80
N GLU A 139 -17.05 -14.90 -14.97
CA GLU A 139 -16.73 -14.23 -16.24
C GLU A 139 -17.38 -12.84 -16.28
N LEU A 140 -16.56 -11.82 -16.61
CA LEU A 140 -16.99 -10.44 -16.62
C LEU A 140 -17.92 -10.14 -17.79
N ASP A 141 -19.08 -9.60 -17.51
CA ASP A 141 -19.95 -9.03 -18.52
C ASP A 141 -19.60 -7.56 -18.85
N TRP A 142 -20.34 -6.98 -19.80
CA TRP A 142 -20.16 -5.58 -20.20
C TRP A 142 -20.55 -4.60 -19.09
N GLY A 143 -21.50 -4.96 -18.23
CA GLY A 143 -21.96 -4.13 -17.10
C GLY A 143 -20.88 -4.03 -16.02
N ASP A 144 -20.20 -5.12 -15.71
CA ASP A 144 -19.03 -5.12 -14.83
C ASP A 144 -17.93 -4.20 -15.36
N CYS A 145 -17.61 -4.33 -16.65
CA CYS A 145 -16.62 -3.48 -17.30
C CYS A 145 -17.01 -1.99 -17.24
N ALA A 146 -18.28 -1.68 -17.46
CA ALA A 146 -18.82 -0.32 -17.38
C ALA A 146 -18.73 0.23 -15.95
N ARG A 147 -19.09 -0.58 -14.95
CA ARG A 147 -19.03 -0.22 -13.53
C ARG A 147 -17.59 0.09 -13.09
N ILE A 148 -16.61 -0.72 -13.50
CA ILE A 148 -15.20 -0.44 -13.19
C ILE A 148 -14.71 0.82 -13.90
N ARG A 149 -15.10 1.05 -15.14
CA ARG A 149 -14.76 2.29 -15.86
C ARG A 149 -15.28 3.53 -15.12
N MET A 150 -16.45 3.44 -14.50
CA MET A 150 -17.03 4.54 -13.72
C MET A 150 -16.31 4.81 -12.38
N LYS A 151 -15.34 4.02 -11.99
CA LYS A 151 -14.44 4.36 -10.86
C LYS A 151 -13.34 5.37 -11.23
N THR A 152 -13.14 5.65 -12.52
CA THR A 152 -11.98 6.43 -13.00
C THR A 152 -12.25 7.87 -13.46
N PRO A 153 -13.47 8.41 -13.55
CA PRO A 153 -13.72 9.77 -14.05
C PRO A 153 -12.93 10.85 -13.30
N ASN A 154 -12.88 10.76 -11.96
CA ASN A 154 -12.11 11.70 -11.13
C ASN A 154 -10.61 11.64 -11.42
N GLN A 155 -10.07 10.46 -11.66
CA GLN A 155 -8.65 10.31 -11.99
C GLN A 155 -8.33 10.90 -13.36
N LEU A 156 -9.19 10.66 -14.38
CA LEU A 156 -9.03 11.23 -15.71
C LEU A 156 -9.08 12.75 -15.68
N LEU A 157 -10.06 13.34 -14.98
CA LEU A 157 -10.17 14.79 -14.81
C LEU A 157 -8.95 15.37 -14.06
N THR A 158 -8.48 14.66 -13.04
CA THR A 158 -7.30 15.11 -12.28
C THR A 158 -6.01 14.98 -13.09
N LEU A 159 -5.86 13.92 -13.90
CA LEU A 159 -4.71 13.79 -14.83
C LEU A 159 -4.65 14.95 -15.82
N GLU A 160 -5.81 15.38 -16.33
CA GLU A 160 -5.91 16.53 -17.25
C GLU A 160 -5.52 17.84 -16.55
N ALA A 161 -5.99 18.05 -15.31
CA ALA A 161 -5.73 19.25 -14.53
C ALA A 161 -4.32 19.29 -13.90
N SER A 162 -3.55 18.19 -13.92
CA SER A 162 -2.23 18.13 -13.31
C SER A 162 -1.14 18.59 -14.26
N ASN A 163 -0.19 19.38 -13.77
CA ASN A 163 1.04 19.70 -14.51
C ASN A 163 1.93 18.45 -14.62
N TRP A 164 2.04 17.66 -13.56
CA TRP A 164 2.79 16.42 -13.55
C TRP A 164 2.22 15.43 -12.56
N CYS A 165 2.61 14.16 -12.68
CA CYS A 165 2.15 13.08 -11.82
C CYS A 165 3.33 12.24 -11.31
N VAL A 166 3.13 11.56 -10.18
CA VAL A 166 4.07 10.58 -9.64
C VAL A 166 3.32 9.34 -9.17
N THR A 167 3.96 8.19 -9.31
CA THR A 167 3.46 6.89 -8.84
C THR A 167 4.61 6.06 -8.24
N PRO A 168 4.35 5.14 -7.30
CA PRO A 168 5.44 4.43 -6.60
C PRO A 168 6.20 3.42 -7.45
N THR A 169 5.54 2.72 -8.38
CA THR A 169 6.12 1.58 -9.10
C THR A 169 5.84 1.64 -10.60
N GLN A 170 6.65 0.93 -11.39
CA GLN A 170 6.43 0.79 -12.84
C GLN A 170 5.13 0.03 -13.11
N PHE A 171 4.83 -1.00 -12.31
CA PHE A 171 3.57 -1.71 -12.41
C PHE A 171 2.38 -0.75 -12.22
N GLN A 172 2.38 0.08 -11.17
CA GLN A 172 1.31 1.03 -10.94
C GLN A 172 1.20 2.04 -12.10
N ARG A 173 2.32 2.54 -12.63
CA ARG A 173 2.32 3.37 -13.85
C ARG A 173 1.70 2.66 -15.05
N SER A 174 1.92 1.35 -15.19
CA SER A 174 1.39 0.55 -16.31
C SER A 174 -0.13 0.42 -16.28
N THR A 175 -0.79 0.63 -15.14
CA THR A 175 -2.25 0.60 -15.03
C THR A 175 -2.92 1.79 -15.72
N PHE A 176 -2.21 2.92 -15.84
CA PHE A 176 -2.73 4.15 -16.46
C PHE A 176 -2.79 4.03 -17.99
N PRO A 177 -3.75 4.74 -18.63
CA PRO A 177 -3.81 4.80 -20.09
C PRO A 177 -2.49 5.30 -20.69
N GLU A 178 -2.03 4.68 -21.78
CA GLU A 178 -0.71 4.90 -22.38
C GLU A 178 -0.40 6.38 -22.61
N ARG A 179 -1.38 7.14 -23.10
CA ARG A 179 -1.25 8.57 -23.37
C ARG A 179 -0.83 9.42 -22.17
N TRP A 180 -1.06 8.94 -20.94
CA TRP A 180 -0.70 9.64 -19.71
C TRP A 180 0.63 9.22 -19.11
N ARG A 181 1.10 8.00 -19.44
CA ARG A 181 2.30 7.42 -18.81
C ARG A 181 3.55 8.28 -18.97
N GLY A 182 3.66 9.05 -20.06
CA GLY A 182 4.77 9.98 -20.30
C GLY A 182 4.82 11.17 -19.31
N ARG A 183 3.71 11.47 -18.62
CA ARG A 183 3.60 12.52 -17.60
C ARG A 183 3.60 12.00 -16.16
N ILE A 184 3.89 10.71 -15.97
CA ILE A 184 3.91 10.06 -14.66
C ILE A 184 5.34 9.59 -14.35
N SER A 185 6.02 10.27 -13.45
CA SER A 185 7.30 9.83 -12.89
C SER A 185 7.12 8.64 -11.96
N VAL A 186 8.09 7.72 -11.94
CA VAL A 186 8.09 6.60 -10.99
C VAL A 186 9.08 6.88 -9.89
N ILE A 187 8.55 7.17 -8.69
CA ILE A 187 9.36 7.44 -7.49
C ILE A 187 8.60 6.83 -6.30
N HIS A 188 9.20 5.81 -5.69
CA HIS A 188 8.63 5.15 -4.51
C HIS A 188 8.65 6.09 -3.29
N ASP A 189 7.75 5.86 -2.32
CA ASP A 189 7.67 6.64 -1.08
C ASP A 189 8.93 6.50 -0.23
N GLY A 190 9.63 5.37 -0.37
CA GLY A 190 10.84 5.04 0.36
C GLY A 190 10.56 4.19 1.60
N ILE A 191 11.59 3.48 2.04
CA ILE A 191 11.59 2.66 3.26
C ILE A 191 12.67 3.20 4.20
N ASP A 192 12.32 3.38 5.46
CA ASP A 192 13.29 3.71 6.52
C ASP A 192 14.14 2.48 6.82
N THR A 193 15.26 2.36 6.11
CA THR A 193 16.15 1.22 6.17
C THR A 193 17.01 1.17 7.44
N GLU A 194 17.01 2.22 8.24
CA GLU A 194 17.64 2.24 9.57
C GLU A 194 16.68 1.61 10.59
N LYS A 195 15.40 1.98 10.53
CA LYS A 195 14.35 1.41 11.39
C LYS A 195 14.04 -0.04 10.96
N ALA A 196 13.73 -0.27 9.69
CA ALA A 196 13.55 -1.60 9.12
C ALA A 196 14.92 -2.19 8.74
N SER A 197 15.60 -2.77 9.71
CA SER A 197 16.94 -3.33 9.54
C SER A 197 17.10 -4.68 10.26
N PRO A 198 18.04 -5.54 9.83
CA PRO A 198 18.33 -6.78 10.52
C PRO A 198 18.85 -6.52 11.93
N ALA A 199 18.36 -7.25 12.92
CA ALA A 199 18.92 -7.21 14.26
C ALA A 199 20.14 -8.16 14.36
N LYS A 200 21.25 -7.68 14.93
CA LYS A 200 22.41 -8.53 15.26
C LYS A 200 22.04 -9.59 16.30
N HIS A 201 21.21 -9.22 17.26
CA HIS A 201 20.73 -10.05 18.36
C HIS A 201 19.22 -9.85 18.47
N PRO A 202 18.41 -10.55 17.64
CA PRO A 202 16.97 -10.45 17.74
C PRO A 202 16.49 -10.82 19.15
N GLN A 203 15.55 -10.04 19.68
CA GLN A 203 14.96 -10.31 20.98
C GLN A 203 13.70 -11.17 20.83
N ALA A 204 13.37 -11.92 21.88
CA ALA A 204 12.09 -12.62 21.92
C ALA A 204 10.94 -11.60 21.93
N VAL A 205 9.85 -11.93 21.24
CA VAL A 205 8.64 -11.13 21.17
C VAL A 205 7.50 -11.89 21.80
N THR A 206 6.78 -11.26 22.74
CA THR A 206 5.58 -11.84 23.34
C THR A 206 4.36 -11.28 22.63
N LEU A 207 3.53 -12.16 22.09
CA LEU A 207 2.27 -11.82 21.44
C LEU A 207 1.17 -11.51 22.48
N ALA A 208 0.07 -10.91 22.05
CA ALA A 208 -1.06 -10.56 22.92
C ALA A 208 -1.72 -11.79 23.58
N ASP A 209 -1.65 -12.96 22.94
CA ASP A 209 -2.15 -14.22 23.48
C ASP A 209 -1.19 -14.89 24.49
N GLY A 210 -0.06 -14.23 24.82
CA GLY A 210 0.97 -14.76 25.70
C GLY A 210 2.01 -15.66 25.02
N THR A 211 1.87 -15.95 23.74
CA THR A 211 2.84 -16.77 22.98
C THR A 211 4.16 -16.02 22.87
N VAL A 212 5.26 -16.70 23.19
CA VAL A 212 6.61 -16.15 23.07
C VAL A 212 7.28 -16.69 21.81
N LEU A 213 7.64 -15.79 20.93
CA LEU A 213 8.45 -16.06 19.74
C LEU A 213 9.93 -15.87 20.08
N LYS A 214 10.75 -16.89 19.85
CA LYS A 214 12.18 -16.87 20.23
C LYS A 214 13.08 -16.87 19.00
N PRO A 215 14.25 -16.22 19.07
CA PRO A 215 15.27 -16.34 18.05
C PRO A 215 15.65 -17.80 17.79
N GLY A 216 15.78 -18.16 16.53
CA GLY A 216 16.14 -19.50 16.10
C GLY A 216 14.98 -20.46 15.86
N GLU A 217 13.76 -20.14 16.29
CA GLU A 217 12.55 -20.90 15.94
C GLU A 217 12.23 -20.77 14.44
N LYS A 218 11.44 -21.72 13.92
CA LYS A 218 10.94 -21.69 12.53
C LYS A 218 9.71 -20.79 12.45
N ILE A 219 9.91 -19.49 12.53
CA ILE A 219 8.82 -18.50 12.45
C ILE A 219 8.60 -18.11 11.00
N VAL A 220 7.37 -18.32 10.54
CA VAL A 220 6.88 -17.88 9.24
C VAL A 220 5.94 -16.71 9.46
N THR A 221 6.12 -15.62 8.73
CA THR A 221 5.27 -14.43 8.84
C THR A 221 4.49 -14.18 7.56
N PHE A 222 3.22 -13.85 7.71
CA PHE A 222 2.33 -13.37 6.65
C PHE A 222 1.65 -12.11 7.15
N VAL A 223 1.83 -10.98 6.45
CA VAL A 223 1.44 -9.66 6.97
C VAL A 223 0.60 -8.90 5.95
N ASN A 224 -0.59 -8.52 6.36
CA ASN A 224 -1.54 -7.74 5.58
C ASN A 224 -2.20 -6.66 6.43
N ARG A 225 -2.80 -5.67 5.77
CA ARG A 225 -3.63 -4.67 6.46
C ARG A 225 -4.93 -5.30 6.96
N THR A 226 -5.57 -6.09 6.11
CA THR A 226 -6.78 -6.87 6.39
C THR A 226 -6.61 -8.25 5.75
N LEU A 227 -7.15 -9.29 6.38
CA LEU A 227 -7.09 -10.65 5.86
C LEU A 227 -8.21 -10.85 4.82
N GLU A 228 -7.87 -10.61 3.57
CA GLU A 228 -8.78 -10.58 2.44
C GLU A 228 -8.16 -11.24 1.19
N PRO A 229 -8.95 -11.69 0.22
CA PRO A 229 -8.45 -12.36 -0.99
C PRO A 229 -7.42 -11.57 -1.79
N TYR A 230 -7.58 -10.25 -1.91
CA TYR A 230 -6.63 -9.38 -2.62
C TYR A 230 -5.18 -9.54 -2.16
N ARG A 231 -4.99 -9.95 -0.93
CA ARG A 231 -3.68 -10.18 -0.31
C ARG A 231 -3.37 -11.66 -0.08
N GLY A 232 -4.06 -12.55 -0.79
CA GLY A 232 -3.79 -13.98 -0.78
C GLY A 232 -4.12 -14.70 0.52
N CYS A 233 -5.05 -14.16 1.32
CA CYS A 233 -5.45 -14.76 2.59
C CYS A 233 -5.92 -16.22 2.41
N HIS A 234 -6.76 -16.50 1.41
CA HIS A 234 -7.25 -17.85 1.08
C HIS A 234 -6.12 -18.80 0.70
N THR A 235 -5.21 -18.39 -0.18
CA THR A 235 -4.07 -19.20 -0.57
C THR A 235 -3.16 -19.52 0.62
N MET A 236 -2.88 -18.51 1.48
CA MET A 236 -2.05 -18.72 2.67
C MET A 236 -2.73 -19.63 3.68
N ILE A 237 -4.02 -19.47 3.95
CA ILE A 237 -4.77 -20.35 4.87
C ILE A 237 -4.78 -21.78 4.35
N ARG A 238 -5.08 -21.98 3.07
CA ARG A 238 -5.06 -23.31 2.44
C ARG A 238 -3.65 -23.94 2.41
N ALA A 239 -2.58 -23.14 2.50
CA ALA A 239 -1.21 -23.64 2.62
C ALA A 239 -0.88 -24.19 4.01
N ILE A 240 -1.65 -23.87 5.06
CA ILE A 240 -1.36 -24.26 6.44
C ILE A 240 -1.22 -25.78 6.61
N PRO A 241 -2.19 -26.63 6.18
CA PRO A 241 -2.05 -28.08 6.32
C PRO A 241 -0.81 -28.63 5.63
N HIS A 242 -0.52 -28.18 4.43
CA HIS A 242 0.67 -28.60 3.67
C HIS A 242 1.97 -28.19 4.40
N LEU A 243 2.03 -26.95 4.91
CA LEU A 243 3.18 -26.48 5.65
C LEU A 243 3.41 -27.29 6.94
N GLN A 244 2.36 -27.55 7.70
CA GLN A 244 2.48 -28.31 8.97
C GLN A 244 2.81 -29.79 8.74
N GLN A 245 2.39 -30.36 7.61
CA GLN A 245 2.79 -31.72 7.22
C GLN A 245 4.30 -31.77 6.92
N LEU A 246 4.86 -30.75 6.25
CA LEU A 246 6.26 -30.68 5.88
C LEU A 246 7.16 -30.22 7.04
N GLU A 247 6.67 -29.30 7.88
CA GLU A 247 7.39 -28.64 8.98
C GLU A 247 6.50 -28.56 10.23
N PRO A 248 6.32 -29.67 10.97
CA PRO A 248 5.40 -29.71 12.11
C PRO A 248 5.75 -28.76 13.27
N ASP A 249 6.99 -28.32 13.36
CA ASP A 249 7.49 -27.41 14.37
C ASP A 249 7.48 -25.92 13.93
N ALA A 250 7.03 -25.63 12.71
CA ALA A 250 6.91 -24.27 12.25
C ALA A 250 5.77 -23.51 12.96
N LYS A 251 6.04 -22.27 13.35
CA LYS A 251 5.03 -21.33 13.87
C LYS A 251 4.66 -20.35 12.78
N LEU A 252 3.39 -20.30 12.43
CA LEU A 252 2.87 -19.34 11.45
C LEU A 252 2.24 -18.15 12.17
N LEU A 253 2.74 -16.96 11.89
CA LEU A 253 2.24 -15.70 12.41
C LEU A 253 1.52 -14.93 11.29
N ILE A 254 0.21 -14.75 11.44
CA ILE A 254 -0.65 -14.04 10.50
C ILE A 254 -1.05 -12.71 11.13
N VAL A 255 -0.53 -11.63 10.56
CA VAL A 255 -0.76 -10.25 11.03
C VAL A 255 -1.73 -9.54 10.10
N GLY A 256 -2.76 -8.91 10.66
CA GLY A 256 -3.75 -8.12 9.91
C GLY A 256 -5.11 -8.12 10.58
N LYS A 257 -5.93 -7.14 10.25
CA LYS A 257 -7.33 -7.11 10.70
C LYS A 257 -8.03 -8.38 10.24
N THR A 258 -8.76 -9.01 11.13
CA THR A 258 -9.51 -10.24 10.86
C THR A 258 -10.95 -9.96 10.43
N THR A 259 -11.38 -8.71 10.48
CA THR A 259 -12.74 -8.27 10.17
C THR A 259 -12.74 -7.18 9.11
N GLY A 260 -13.78 -7.18 8.27
CA GLY A 260 -13.96 -6.23 7.17
C GLY A 260 -12.97 -6.44 6.02
N VAL A 261 -12.92 -5.47 5.12
CA VAL A 261 -12.02 -5.47 3.95
C VAL A 261 -11.39 -4.09 3.75
N SER A 262 -10.15 -4.07 3.28
CA SER A 262 -9.49 -2.87 2.78
C SER A 262 -9.64 -2.76 1.26
N TYR A 263 -9.66 -3.90 0.58
CA TYR A 263 -9.76 -4.01 -0.88
C TYR A 263 -10.68 -5.17 -1.27
N GLY A 264 -11.33 -5.03 -2.43
CA GLY A 264 -12.21 -6.06 -2.95
C GLY A 264 -13.63 -6.03 -2.37
N SER A 265 -14.30 -7.16 -2.43
CA SER A 265 -15.69 -7.32 -1.96
C SER A 265 -15.72 -7.75 -0.49
N VAL A 266 -16.71 -7.26 0.24
CA VAL A 266 -17.03 -7.77 1.57
C VAL A 266 -17.38 -9.26 1.45
N CYS A 267 -17.01 -10.05 2.45
CA CYS A 267 -17.38 -11.46 2.50
C CYS A 267 -18.90 -11.60 2.59
N PRO A 268 -19.54 -12.39 1.72
CA PRO A 268 -20.98 -12.55 1.77
C PRO A 268 -21.47 -13.33 3.01
N GLU A 269 -20.62 -14.17 3.61
CA GLU A 269 -20.96 -15.08 4.71
C GLU A 269 -20.05 -14.89 5.93
N GLY A 270 -20.04 -13.69 6.51
CA GLY A 270 -19.23 -13.39 7.68
C GLY A 270 -17.89 -12.74 7.34
N GLU A 271 -16.79 -13.33 7.80
CA GLU A 271 -15.45 -12.79 7.57
C GLU A 271 -14.62 -13.75 6.72
N TRP A 272 -13.86 -13.22 5.76
CA TRP A 272 -13.04 -14.02 4.85
C TRP A 272 -12.13 -15.02 5.56
N LYS A 273 -11.49 -14.59 6.65
CA LYS A 273 -10.64 -15.48 7.45
C LYS A 273 -11.40 -16.73 7.93
N ASP A 274 -12.62 -16.56 8.42
CA ASP A 274 -13.40 -17.64 9.03
C ASP A 274 -13.92 -18.61 7.97
N VAL A 275 -14.34 -18.09 6.81
CA VAL A 275 -14.74 -18.91 5.66
C VAL A 275 -13.59 -19.82 5.23
N PHE A 276 -12.38 -19.27 5.03
CA PHE A 276 -11.25 -20.09 4.57
C PHE A 276 -10.69 -21.02 5.66
N LEU A 277 -10.79 -20.67 6.93
CA LEU A 277 -10.42 -21.59 8.02
C LEU A 277 -11.37 -22.79 8.12
N ALA A 278 -12.65 -22.60 7.85
CA ALA A 278 -13.62 -23.69 7.83
C ALA A 278 -13.30 -24.74 6.74
N GLU A 279 -12.71 -24.33 5.61
CA GLU A 279 -12.29 -25.27 4.55
C GLU A 279 -11.21 -26.26 5.01
N ILE A 280 -10.38 -25.87 5.97
CA ILE A 280 -9.25 -26.66 6.47
C ILE A 280 -9.47 -27.17 7.91
N GLU A 281 -10.69 -27.12 8.42
CA GLU A 281 -11.02 -27.57 9.76
C GLU A 281 -10.59 -29.03 9.97
N GLY A 282 -9.96 -29.32 11.12
CA GLY A 282 -9.44 -30.65 11.45
C GLY A 282 -8.21 -31.09 10.66
N GLN A 283 -7.68 -30.27 9.73
CA GLN A 283 -6.52 -30.63 8.90
C GLN A 283 -5.21 -30.00 9.39
N TYR A 284 -5.23 -29.19 10.44
CA TYR A 284 -4.05 -28.50 10.97
C TYR A 284 -4.07 -28.40 12.50
N ASP A 285 -2.91 -28.12 13.11
CA ASP A 285 -2.77 -27.83 14.53
C ASP A 285 -2.90 -26.31 14.78
N PRO A 286 -4.04 -25.85 15.36
CA PRO A 286 -4.26 -24.43 15.63
C PRO A 286 -3.25 -23.82 16.59
N SER A 287 -2.60 -24.61 17.47
CA SER A 287 -1.60 -24.12 18.43
C SER A 287 -0.33 -23.57 17.77
N ARG A 288 -0.15 -23.83 16.47
CA ARG A 288 0.98 -23.39 15.65
C ARG A 288 0.64 -22.21 14.75
N VAL A 289 -0.60 -21.72 14.78
CA VAL A 289 -1.08 -20.64 13.91
C VAL A 289 -1.60 -19.50 14.77
N HIS A 290 -0.94 -18.35 14.70
CA HIS A 290 -1.23 -17.20 15.55
C HIS A 290 -1.76 -16.05 14.71
N PHE A 291 -3.04 -15.69 14.90
CA PHE A 291 -3.66 -14.51 14.32
C PHE A 291 -3.55 -13.36 15.32
N THR A 292 -2.70 -12.37 15.02
CA THR A 292 -2.40 -11.28 15.97
C THR A 292 -3.38 -10.12 15.90
N GLY A 293 -4.23 -10.07 14.84
CA GLY A 293 -4.90 -8.82 14.51
C GLY A 293 -3.92 -7.76 13.99
N GLN A 294 -4.32 -6.52 14.05
CA GLN A 294 -3.45 -5.39 13.70
C GLN A 294 -2.48 -5.12 14.87
N ILE A 295 -1.20 -4.99 14.55
CA ILE A 295 -0.15 -4.68 15.54
C ILE A 295 0.46 -3.29 15.25
N PRO A 296 0.94 -2.56 16.28
CA PRO A 296 1.68 -1.32 16.10
C PRO A 296 2.98 -1.54 15.32
N HIS A 297 3.40 -0.51 14.56
CA HIS A 297 4.58 -0.61 13.69
C HIS A 297 5.89 -0.86 14.46
N ASP A 298 5.99 -0.41 15.71
CA ASP A 298 7.13 -0.64 16.60
C ASP A 298 7.26 -2.11 17.05
N GLN A 299 6.15 -2.85 17.09
CA GLN A 299 6.13 -4.30 17.33
C GLN A 299 6.33 -5.11 16.04
N PHE A 300 5.98 -4.54 14.91
CA PHE A 300 6.07 -5.21 13.61
C PHE A 300 7.53 -5.49 13.19
N ILE A 301 8.42 -4.51 13.31
CA ILE A 301 9.84 -4.69 12.94
C ILE A 301 10.53 -5.79 13.74
N PRO A 302 10.41 -5.87 15.09
CA PRO A 302 10.94 -7.00 15.87
C PRO A 302 10.43 -8.38 15.40
N ILE A 303 9.17 -8.47 14.98
CA ILE A 303 8.61 -9.71 14.43
C ILE A 303 9.28 -10.09 13.10
N LEU A 304 9.47 -9.13 12.20
CA LEU A 304 10.19 -9.37 10.95
C LEU A 304 11.64 -9.83 11.21
N GLN A 305 12.30 -9.28 12.22
CA GLN A 305 13.67 -9.66 12.60
C GLN A 305 13.78 -11.11 13.14
N LEU A 306 12.67 -11.69 13.60
CA LEU A 306 12.59 -13.11 13.99
C LEU A 306 12.15 -14.02 12.83
N SER A 307 11.60 -13.46 11.77
CA SER A 307 11.03 -14.22 10.66
C SER A 307 12.10 -14.99 9.90
N ARG A 308 11.89 -16.30 9.75
CA ARG A 308 12.74 -17.20 8.95
C ARG A 308 12.33 -17.24 7.50
N ALA A 309 11.04 -17.09 7.24
CA ALA A 309 10.46 -16.94 5.92
C ALA A 309 9.29 -15.95 6.00
N HIS A 310 9.27 -14.96 5.14
CA HIS A 310 8.19 -14.01 5.03
C HIS A 310 7.38 -14.30 3.77
N VAL A 311 6.07 -14.44 3.91
CA VAL A 311 5.17 -14.69 2.76
C VAL A 311 4.49 -13.38 2.40
N TYR A 312 4.53 -13.03 1.11
CA TYR A 312 3.83 -11.88 0.55
C TYR A 312 3.08 -12.26 -0.72
N LEU A 313 1.78 -12.33 -0.62
CA LEU A 313 0.89 -12.64 -1.74
C LEU A 313 0.03 -11.41 -2.06
N THR A 314 -0.16 -11.12 -3.33
CA THR A 314 -1.06 -10.05 -3.75
C THR A 314 -1.58 -10.29 -5.17
N TYR A 315 -2.79 -9.83 -5.45
CA TYR A 315 -3.27 -9.66 -6.81
C TYR A 315 -2.36 -8.69 -7.57
N PRO A 316 -2.49 -8.55 -8.91
CA PRO A 316 -1.87 -7.46 -9.67
C PRO A 316 -2.43 -6.10 -9.23
N PHE A 317 -2.00 -5.64 -8.05
CA PHE A 317 -2.49 -4.45 -7.35
C PHE A 317 -1.32 -3.68 -6.72
N VAL A 318 -1.64 -2.63 -5.95
CA VAL A 318 -0.64 -1.78 -5.27
C VAL A 318 0.29 -2.60 -4.40
N LEU A 319 1.59 -2.42 -4.55
CA LEU A 319 2.62 -3.06 -3.72
C LEU A 319 2.61 -2.45 -2.32
N SER A 320 2.60 -3.31 -1.28
CA SER A 320 2.62 -2.84 0.11
C SER A 320 4.05 -2.51 0.57
N TRP A 321 4.18 -1.48 1.41
CA TRP A 321 5.45 -1.18 2.10
C TRP A 321 5.94 -2.36 2.94
N SER A 322 5.03 -3.18 3.50
CA SER A 322 5.37 -4.33 4.35
C SER A 322 6.30 -5.34 3.67
N LEU A 323 6.17 -5.55 2.35
CA LEU A 323 7.10 -6.38 1.59
C LEU A 323 8.52 -5.80 1.63
N LEU A 324 8.63 -4.51 1.33
CA LEU A 324 9.93 -3.84 1.27
C LEU A 324 10.56 -3.70 2.68
N GLU A 325 9.74 -3.55 3.73
CA GLU A 325 10.20 -3.56 5.12
C GLU A 325 10.72 -4.94 5.52
N ALA A 326 10.01 -6.03 5.12
CA ALA A 326 10.50 -7.40 5.33
C ALA A 326 11.82 -7.65 4.59
N MET A 327 11.92 -7.24 3.32
CA MET A 327 13.16 -7.29 2.54
C MET A 327 14.28 -6.46 3.21
N SER A 328 13.94 -5.27 3.72
CA SER A 328 14.89 -4.40 4.41
C SER A 328 15.40 -5.00 5.72
N CYS A 329 14.56 -5.73 6.45
CA CYS A 329 14.95 -6.50 7.63
C CYS A 329 15.80 -7.74 7.29
N GLY A 330 15.99 -8.06 6.01
CA GLY A 330 16.74 -9.22 5.55
C GLY A 330 15.98 -10.54 5.62
N CYS A 331 14.65 -10.50 5.65
CA CYS A 331 13.81 -11.69 5.55
C CYS A 331 14.02 -12.39 4.20
N ALA A 332 14.05 -13.72 4.21
CA ALA A 332 13.89 -14.50 2.99
C ALA A 332 12.39 -14.49 2.61
N VAL A 333 12.07 -14.02 1.41
CA VAL A 333 10.69 -13.79 0.98
C VAL A 333 10.23 -14.89 0.04
N VAL A 334 9.00 -15.39 0.27
CA VAL A 334 8.19 -16.13 -0.70
C VAL A 334 7.13 -15.17 -1.20
N GLY A 335 7.18 -14.78 -2.46
CA GLY A 335 6.26 -13.86 -3.09
C GLY A 335 5.40 -14.50 -4.16
N SER A 336 4.18 -13.99 -4.40
CA SER A 336 3.39 -14.39 -5.56
C SER A 336 4.06 -13.95 -6.87
N ALA A 337 4.04 -14.80 -7.89
CA ALA A 337 4.53 -14.49 -9.24
C ALA A 337 3.55 -13.54 -9.98
N THR A 338 3.17 -12.45 -9.33
CA THR A 338 2.32 -11.39 -9.90
C THR A 338 3.16 -10.18 -10.28
N ALA A 339 2.72 -9.43 -11.28
CA ALA A 339 3.50 -8.35 -11.88
C ALA A 339 4.07 -7.31 -10.87
N PRO A 340 3.31 -6.83 -9.84
CA PRO A 340 3.88 -5.89 -8.87
C PRO A 340 4.99 -6.51 -8.01
N VAL A 341 4.90 -7.82 -7.70
CA VAL A 341 5.92 -8.53 -6.91
C VAL A 341 7.14 -8.83 -7.76
N GLN A 342 6.96 -9.22 -9.02
CA GLN A 342 8.04 -9.49 -9.98
C GLN A 342 8.85 -8.24 -10.33
N GLU A 343 8.32 -7.04 -10.13
CA GLU A 343 9.10 -5.79 -10.25
C GLU A 343 10.21 -5.69 -9.19
N VAL A 344 10.00 -6.29 -8.02
CA VAL A 344 10.87 -6.15 -6.84
C VAL A 344 11.62 -7.44 -6.52
N ILE A 345 10.95 -8.59 -6.68
CA ILE A 345 11.53 -9.91 -6.41
C ILE A 345 11.89 -10.59 -7.71
N HIS A 346 13.16 -10.95 -7.83
CA HIS A 346 13.71 -11.78 -8.88
C HIS A 346 13.94 -13.19 -8.34
N ASP A 347 13.24 -14.16 -8.91
CA ASP A 347 13.21 -15.53 -8.42
C ASP A 347 14.62 -16.13 -8.24
N HIS A 348 14.84 -16.83 -7.12
CA HIS A 348 16.11 -17.40 -6.69
C HIS A 348 17.30 -16.42 -6.58
N GLN A 349 17.09 -15.11 -6.79
CA GLN A 349 18.11 -14.07 -6.64
C GLN A 349 17.97 -13.31 -5.32
N ASN A 350 16.77 -12.75 -5.05
CA ASN A 350 16.48 -11.98 -3.84
C ASN A 350 15.15 -12.39 -3.16
N GLY A 351 14.55 -13.51 -3.58
CA GLY A 351 13.36 -14.15 -3.03
C GLY A 351 13.01 -15.39 -3.81
N LEU A 352 11.91 -16.06 -3.45
CA LEU A 352 11.30 -17.14 -4.20
C LEU A 352 9.95 -16.67 -4.71
N LEU A 353 9.63 -16.97 -5.96
CA LEU A 353 8.34 -16.69 -6.56
C LEU A 353 7.52 -17.97 -6.71
N VAL A 354 6.25 -17.90 -6.34
CA VAL A 354 5.31 -19.03 -6.45
C VAL A 354 4.04 -18.60 -7.18
N ASP A 355 3.35 -19.55 -7.77
CA ASP A 355 2.00 -19.31 -8.28
C ASP A 355 1.08 -18.86 -7.14
N PHE A 356 0.37 -17.75 -7.36
CA PHE A 356 -0.56 -17.18 -6.40
C PHE A 356 -1.66 -18.19 -6.00
N PHE A 357 -2.11 -19.03 -6.93
CA PHE A 357 -3.19 -19.99 -6.74
C PHE A 357 -2.73 -21.39 -6.27
N SER A 358 -1.46 -21.54 -5.88
CA SER A 358 -0.92 -22.83 -5.44
C SER A 358 -0.54 -22.83 -3.95
N PRO A 359 -1.46 -23.17 -3.03
CA PRO A 359 -1.14 -23.34 -1.60
C PRO A 359 0.01 -24.31 -1.35
N GLN A 360 0.08 -25.39 -2.13
CA GLN A 360 1.17 -26.37 -2.06
C GLN A 360 2.53 -25.73 -2.41
N ALA A 361 2.63 -24.96 -3.50
CA ALA A 361 3.87 -24.29 -3.87
C ALA A 361 4.31 -23.26 -2.82
N VAL A 362 3.36 -22.56 -2.19
CA VAL A 362 3.65 -21.66 -1.06
C VAL A 362 4.28 -22.44 0.09
N ALA A 363 3.69 -23.57 0.51
CA ALA A 363 4.19 -24.42 1.60
C ALA A 363 5.57 -25.01 1.27
N GLU A 364 5.80 -25.48 0.06
CA GLU A 364 7.08 -26.03 -0.40
C GLU A 364 8.19 -24.97 -0.39
N ALA A 365 7.92 -23.76 -0.91
CA ALA A 365 8.88 -22.67 -0.90
C ALA A 365 9.23 -22.21 0.52
N ILE A 366 8.24 -22.11 1.42
CA ILE A 366 8.48 -21.85 2.84
C ILE A 366 9.39 -22.93 3.43
N THR A 367 9.05 -24.21 3.19
CA THR A 367 9.82 -25.37 3.69
C THR A 367 11.27 -25.32 3.21
N GLN A 368 11.51 -24.97 1.94
CA GLN A 368 12.85 -24.80 1.39
C GLN A 368 13.65 -23.76 2.18
N LEU A 369 13.05 -22.60 2.49
CA LEU A 369 13.73 -21.55 3.29
C LEU A 369 13.95 -21.94 4.73
N LEU A 370 13.02 -22.70 5.34
CA LEU A 370 13.16 -23.18 6.72
C LEU A 370 14.28 -24.22 6.86
N ARG A 371 14.46 -25.11 5.87
CA ARG A 371 15.47 -26.18 5.85
C ARG A 371 16.84 -25.69 5.42
N ASP A 372 16.92 -24.86 4.37
CA ASP A 372 18.17 -24.33 3.85
C ASP A 372 18.47 -22.92 4.39
N ARG A 373 19.12 -22.88 5.55
CA ARG A 373 19.57 -21.62 6.19
C ARG A 373 20.54 -20.80 5.34
N LYS A 374 21.34 -21.45 4.50
CA LYS A 374 22.31 -20.75 3.63
C LYS A 374 21.57 -20.03 2.50
N LEU A 375 20.62 -20.72 1.88
CA LEU A 375 19.74 -20.13 0.85
C LEU A 375 18.94 -18.97 1.43
N ALA A 376 18.25 -19.16 2.57
CA ALA A 376 17.45 -18.11 3.22
C ALA A 376 18.32 -16.87 3.54
N LYS A 377 19.53 -17.05 4.09
CA LYS A 377 20.47 -15.95 4.36
C LYS A 377 20.92 -15.26 3.07
N LYS A 378 21.24 -16.02 2.02
CA LYS A 378 21.65 -15.48 0.71
C LYS A 378 20.55 -14.59 0.14
N LEU A 379 19.32 -15.12 0.07
CA LEU A 379 18.17 -14.41 -0.50
C LEU A 379 17.81 -13.17 0.35
N GLY A 380 17.76 -13.28 1.67
CA GLY A 380 17.46 -12.14 2.54
C GLY A 380 18.53 -11.04 2.47
N THR A 381 19.82 -11.39 2.32
CA THR A 381 20.88 -10.40 2.12
C THR A 381 20.71 -9.67 0.78
N ALA A 382 20.38 -10.40 -0.28
CA ALA A 382 20.13 -9.83 -1.60
C ALA A 382 18.85 -8.97 -1.61
N ALA A 383 17.78 -9.41 -0.93
CA ALA A 383 16.55 -8.65 -0.74
C ALA A 383 16.83 -7.29 -0.07
N ARG A 384 17.58 -7.27 1.03
CA ARG A 384 18.00 -6.02 1.68
C ARG A 384 18.83 -5.14 0.75
N SER A 385 19.77 -5.71 -0.01
CA SER A 385 20.57 -4.95 -0.97
C SER A 385 19.68 -4.24 -2.02
N THR A 386 18.67 -4.93 -2.53
CA THR A 386 17.69 -4.35 -3.46
C THR A 386 16.97 -3.12 -2.84
N VAL A 387 16.52 -3.22 -1.59
CA VAL A 387 15.86 -2.10 -0.90
C VAL A 387 16.82 -0.94 -0.66
N LEU A 388 18.04 -1.20 -0.20
CA LEU A 388 19.05 -0.17 0.03
C LEU A 388 19.41 0.58 -1.26
N GLN A 389 19.43 -0.11 -2.39
CA GLN A 389 19.80 0.45 -3.68
C GLN A 389 18.66 1.27 -4.31
N HIS A 390 17.41 0.80 -4.23
CA HIS A 390 16.32 1.35 -5.02
C HIS A 390 15.22 2.05 -4.20
N TYR A 391 15.05 1.67 -2.91
CA TYR A 391 13.90 2.08 -2.10
C TYR A 391 14.30 2.77 -0.79
N ARG A 392 15.57 3.14 -0.60
CA ARG A 392 16.01 3.86 0.61
C ARG A 392 15.28 5.18 0.74
N LEU A 393 14.67 5.43 1.90
CA LEU A 393 13.84 6.60 2.17
C LEU A 393 14.51 7.92 1.78
N ALA A 394 15.76 8.14 2.21
CA ALA A 394 16.47 9.38 1.91
C ALA A 394 16.57 9.67 0.40
N ASN A 395 16.87 8.63 -0.40
CA ASN A 395 17.00 8.76 -1.86
C ASN A 395 15.64 9.01 -2.52
N CYS A 396 14.59 8.32 -2.08
CA CYS A 396 13.24 8.48 -2.62
C CYS A 396 12.69 9.87 -2.30
N VAL A 397 12.83 10.33 -1.06
CA VAL A 397 12.40 11.68 -0.65
C VAL A 397 13.18 12.75 -1.43
N GLN A 398 14.50 12.63 -1.59
CA GLN A 398 15.28 13.58 -2.37
C GLN A 398 14.80 13.67 -3.82
N ARG A 399 14.47 12.54 -4.45
CA ARG A 399 13.93 12.51 -5.82
C ARG A 399 12.54 13.15 -5.89
N GLN A 400 11.68 12.92 -4.89
CA GLN A 400 10.37 13.56 -4.83
C GLN A 400 10.47 15.08 -4.62
N LEU A 401 11.37 15.56 -3.75
CA LEU A 401 11.61 16.98 -3.55
C LEU A 401 12.13 17.64 -4.85
N ALA A 402 13.07 17.00 -5.54
CA ALA A 402 13.55 17.50 -6.84
C ALA A 402 12.42 17.57 -7.89
N LEU A 403 11.52 16.57 -7.92
CA LEU A 403 10.34 16.60 -8.79
C LEU A 403 9.41 17.76 -8.43
N MET A 404 9.16 17.99 -7.14
CA MET A 404 8.34 19.13 -6.67
C MET A 404 8.94 20.48 -7.13
N ASP A 405 10.26 20.66 -7.03
CA ASP A 405 10.94 21.87 -7.49
C ASP A 405 10.81 22.06 -9.01
N LEU A 406 10.96 21.00 -9.80
CA LEU A 406 10.80 21.06 -11.26
C LEU A 406 9.37 21.43 -11.68
N VAL A 407 8.36 20.91 -10.97
CA VAL A 407 6.96 21.24 -11.24
C VAL A 407 6.64 22.67 -10.79
N ALA A 408 7.07 23.06 -9.59
CA ALA A 408 6.83 24.39 -9.05
C ALA A 408 7.48 25.51 -9.89
N SER A 409 8.65 25.24 -10.48
CA SER A 409 9.35 26.18 -11.37
C SER A 409 8.81 26.22 -12.80
N GLY A 410 7.89 25.33 -13.18
CA GLY A 410 7.41 25.17 -14.55
C GLY A 410 8.46 24.56 -15.50
N SER A 411 9.53 23.97 -14.97
CA SER A 411 10.55 23.29 -15.79
C SER A 411 10.05 22.03 -16.46
N ILE A 412 9.00 21.43 -15.91
CA ILE A 412 8.24 20.31 -16.50
C ILE A 412 6.73 20.54 -16.32
N GLY A 413 5.93 20.04 -17.26
CA GLY A 413 4.47 20.11 -17.17
C GLY A 413 3.86 21.48 -17.51
N ALA A 414 4.62 22.33 -18.20
CA ALA A 414 4.14 23.62 -18.70
C ALA A 414 3.21 23.45 -19.91
#